data_062360c37a97e73371ffe321ec146095
#
_entry.id   062360c37a97e73371ffe321ec146095
#
_cell.length_a   1.000
_cell.length_b   1.000
_cell.length_c   1.000
_cell.angle_alpha   90.00
_cell.angle_beta   90.00
_cell.angle_gamma   90.00
#
_symmetry.space_group_name_H-M   'P 1'
#
loop_
_entity.id
_entity.type
_entity.pdbx_description
1 polymer ?
#
loop_
_entity_poly.entity_id
_entity_poly.type
_entity_poly.pdbx_seq_one_letter_code
_entity_poly.pdbx_strand_id
1 'polypeptide(L)'
;MVILMAVILPVIVFIFAIAGPSHQTYSYVIANGTQASLDKGIGPANPLPNSLNVKVGDTIVVTNNDVVAHTYTFLVLRPGETGRYTFQRAGNFTATCTVSGHTDVTIVVT
;
A
#
# COMPACT_ATOMS: atom_id res chain seq x y z
N MET A 1 -20.02 39.72 23.62
CA MET A 1 -19.46 39.74 22.80
C MET A 1 -18.36 38.81 22.71
N VAL A 2 -17.43 39.03 23.21
CA VAL A 2 -16.43 38.19 23.22
C VAL A 2 -16.75 36.84 23.34
N ILE A 3 -17.60 36.56 24.08
CA ILE A 3 -18.01 35.31 24.31
C ILE A 3 -18.24 34.48 23.19
N LEU A 4 -18.74 35.03 22.25
CA LEU A 4 -19.06 34.31 21.17
C LEU A 4 -18.03 33.52 20.67
N MET A 5 -16.91 33.99 20.67
CA MET A 5 -15.97 33.30 20.07
C MET A 5 -15.76 32.07 20.66
N ALA A 6 -15.88 32.03 21.81
CA ALA A 6 -15.63 30.85 22.51
C ALA A 6 -16.30 29.70 21.94
N VAL A 7 -17.32 29.94 21.34
CA VAL A 7 -18.10 28.90 20.83
C VAL A 7 -17.54 28.27 19.65
N ILE A 8 -16.94 29.04 18.92
CA ILE A 8 -16.45 28.59 17.73
C ILE A 8 -15.40 27.57 17.85
N LEU A 9 -14.55 27.73 18.76
CA LEU A 9 -13.52 26.82 18.93
C LEU A 9 -13.86 25.41 18.99
N PRO A 10 -14.71 25.05 19.79
CA PRO A 10 -15.00 23.67 20.00
C PRO A 10 -15.39 22.99 18.75
N VAL A 11 -16.00 23.70 17.97
CA VAL A 11 -16.51 23.13 16.79
C VAL A 11 -15.43 22.54 15.94
N ILE A 12 -14.40 23.22 15.86
CA ILE A 12 -13.36 22.80 15.08
C ILE A 12 -12.79 21.53 15.54
N VAL A 13 -12.66 21.41 16.73
CA VAL A 13 -12.08 20.27 17.30
C VAL A 13 -12.83 19.04 17.01
N PHE A 14 -14.09 19.14 17.05
CA PHE A 14 -14.83 18.01 16.84
C PHE A 14 -14.66 17.35 15.56
N ILE A 15 -14.39 18.07 14.59
CA ILE A 15 -14.25 17.53 13.31
C ILE A 15 -13.26 16.43 13.32
N PHE A 16 -12.26 16.55 14.10
CA PHE A 16 -11.32 15.54 14.15
C PHE A 16 -11.83 14.36 14.81
N ALA A 17 -12.42 14.54 15.88
CA ALA A 17 -12.87 13.46 16.68
C ALA A 17 -13.73 12.57 15.88
N ILE A 18 -14.47 13.14 15.00
CA ILE A 18 -15.38 12.36 14.32
C ILE A 18 -14.79 11.64 13.20
N ALA A 19 -13.65 11.97 12.84
CA ALA A 19 -13.05 11.34 11.70
C ALA A 19 -12.97 9.85 11.89
N GLY A 20 -12.96 9.40 13.08
CA GLY A 20 -12.89 7.97 13.31
C GLY A 20 -11.59 7.37 12.83
N PRO A 21 -11.55 6.09 12.65
CA PRO A 21 -10.32 5.42 12.25
C PRO A 21 -9.94 5.84 10.86
N SER A 22 -8.70 6.15 10.68
CA SER A 22 -8.20 6.54 9.40
C SER A 22 -7.76 5.33 8.63
N HIS A 23 -8.13 5.26 7.39
CA HIS A 23 -7.62 4.25 6.50
C HIS A 23 -6.37 4.80 5.85
N GLN A 24 -5.41 3.95 5.61
CA GLN A 24 -4.16 4.35 5.01
C GLN A 24 -4.01 3.80 3.62
N THR A 25 -3.26 4.50 2.80
CA THR A 25 -2.93 4.04 1.46
C THR A 25 -1.41 3.87 1.40
N TYR A 26 -0.99 2.68 1.04
CA TYR A 26 0.43 2.36 0.92
C TYR A 26 0.75 2.28 -0.57
N SER A 27 1.66 3.13 -1.03
CA SER A 27 1.99 3.21 -2.45
C SER A 27 3.39 2.70 -2.70
N TYR A 28 3.52 1.84 -3.69
CA TYR A 28 4.80 1.25 -4.06
C TYR A 28 4.99 1.36 -5.57
N VAL A 29 6.24 1.42 -5.99
CA VAL A 29 6.58 1.51 -7.40
C VAL A 29 7.59 0.42 -7.73
N ILE A 30 7.31 -0.34 -8.77
CA ILE A 30 8.25 -1.31 -9.32
C ILE A 30 9.06 -0.55 -10.36
N ALA A 31 10.33 -0.35 -10.08
CA ALA A 31 11.17 0.49 -10.92
C ALA A 31 11.46 -0.16 -12.28
N ASN A 32 11.66 0.66 -13.27
CA ASN A 32 12.09 0.17 -14.57
C ASN A 32 13.44 -0.52 -14.41
N GLY A 33 13.61 -1.66 -15.03
CA GLY A 33 14.84 -2.43 -14.92
C GLY A 33 14.86 -3.43 -13.78
N THR A 34 13.78 -3.55 -13.02
CA THR A 34 13.71 -4.47 -11.89
C THR A 34 13.96 -5.90 -12.34
N GLN A 35 13.28 -6.37 -13.37
CA GLN A 35 13.46 -7.76 -13.81
C GLN A 35 14.88 -7.98 -14.32
N ALA A 36 15.44 -7.03 -15.03
CA ALA A 36 16.80 -7.15 -15.52
C ALA A 36 17.80 -7.27 -14.37
N SER A 37 17.58 -6.52 -13.31
CA SER A 37 18.40 -6.60 -12.11
C SER A 37 18.25 -7.95 -11.41
N LEU A 38 17.03 -8.45 -11.32
CA LEU A 38 16.79 -9.74 -10.71
C LEU A 38 17.47 -10.85 -11.51
N ASP A 39 17.43 -10.77 -12.82
CA ASP A 39 18.07 -11.76 -13.69
C ASP A 39 19.59 -11.77 -13.51
N LYS A 40 20.16 -10.66 -13.10
CA LYS A 40 21.58 -10.55 -12.83
C LYS A 40 21.92 -10.89 -11.38
N GLY A 41 20.93 -11.19 -10.58
CA GLY A 41 21.14 -11.51 -9.16
C GLY A 41 21.41 -10.30 -8.30
N ILE A 42 21.11 -9.09 -8.77
CA ILE A 42 21.40 -7.87 -8.03
C ILE A 42 20.26 -7.46 -7.12
N GLY A 43 19.08 -7.78 -7.46
CA GLY A 43 17.91 -7.35 -6.72
C GLY A 43 17.44 -5.96 -7.13
N PRO A 44 16.21 -5.58 -6.77
CA PRO A 44 15.62 -4.32 -7.19
C PRO A 44 16.16 -3.15 -6.38
N ALA A 45 16.15 -1.97 -6.98
CA ALA A 45 16.57 -0.75 -6.32
C ALA A 45 15.62 -0.38 -5.19
N ASN A 46 14.34 -0.65 -5.38
CA ASN A 46 13.31 -0.38 -4.38
C ASN A 46 12.55 -1.65 -4.11
N PRO A 47 13.06 -2.51 -3.24
CA PRO A 47 12.38 -3.77 -2.98
C PRO A 47 11.04 -3.51 -2.29
N LEU A 48 10.02 -4.24 -2.72
CA LEU A 48 8.74 -4.16 -2.08
C LEU A 48 8.75 -5.02 -0.82
N PRO A 49 7.98 -4.68 0.20
CA PRO A 49 8.01 -5.45 1.44
C PRO A 49 7.50 -6.87 1.26
N ASN A 50 8.10 -7.80 1.97
CA ASN A 50 7.64 -9.19 1.96
C ASN A 50 6.66 -9.45 3.11
N SER A 51 6.34 -8.43 3.86
CA SER A 51 5.40 -8.54 4.97
C SER A 51 4.63 -7.23 5.07
N LEU A 52 3.31 -7.32 5.12
CA LEU A 52 2.44 -6.17 5.24
C LEU A 52 1.58 -6.31 6.49
N ASN A 53 1.55 -5.25 7.30
CA ASN A 53 0.65 -5.19 8.45
C ASN A 53 -0.29 -4.01 8.20
N VAL A 54 -1.52 -4.31 7.91
CA VAL A 54 -2.51 -3.31 7.51
C VAL A 54 -3.80 -3.49 8.29
N LYS A 55 -4.71 -2.55 8.15
CA LYS A 55 -6.02 -2.62 8.79
C LYS A 55 -7.09 -2.77 7.73
N VAL A 56 -8.22 -3.30 8.14
CA VAL A 56 -9.39 -3.36 7.25
C VAL A 56 -9.69 -1.95 6.76
N GLY A 57 -9.86 -1.79 5.48
CA GLY A 57 -10.10 -0.49 4.85
C GLY A 57 -8.85 0.15 4.27
N ASP A 58 -7.68 -0.35 4.62
CA ASP A 58 -6.44 0.16 4.05
C ASP A 58 -6.30 -0.32 2.61
N THR A 59 -5.60 0.45 1.80
CA THR A 59 -5.42 0.17 0.38
C THR A 59 -3.94 0.14 0.03
N ILE A 60 -3.56 -0.79 -0.83
CA ILE A 60 -2.23 -0.75 -1.43
C ILE A 60 -2.39 -0.32 -2.88
N VAL A 61 -1.45 0.46 -3.36
CA VAL A 61 -1.41 0.93 -4.74
C VAL A 61 -0.01 0.61 -5.26
N VAL A 62 0.06 -0.11 -6.34
CA VAL A 62 1.35 -0.51 -6.92
C VAL A 62 1.38 -0.11 -8.38
N THR A 63 2.43 0.58 -8.77
CA THR A 63 2.64 1.00 -10.15
C THR A 63 3.81 0.21 -10.73
N ASN A 64 3.60 -0.42 -11.86
CA ASN A 64 4.65 -1.18 -12.52
C ASN A 64 5.29 -0.34 -13.62
N ASN A 65 6.46 0.20 -13.33
CA ASN A 65 7.22 0.96 -14.31
C ASN A 65 8.25 0.10 -15.06
N ASP A 66 8.26 -1.19 -14.81
CA ASP A 66 9.16 -2.08 -15.51
C ASP A 66 8.60 -2.42 -16.89
N VAL A 67 9.42 -3.02 -17.71
CA VAL A 67 9.04 -3.38 -19.07
C VAL A 67 8.39 -4.75 -19.17
N VAL A 68 8.33 -5.47 -18.08
CA VAL A 68 7.67 -6.78 -18.01
C VAL A 68 6.60 -6.77 -16.95
N ALA A 69 5.67 -7.72 -17.02
CA ALA A 69 4.62 -7.84 -16.04
C ALA A 69 5.18 -8.35 -14.71
N HIS A 70 4.60 -7.90 -13.63
CA HIS A 70 4.95 -8.35 -12.28
C HIS A 70 3.70 -8.63 -11.47
N THR A 71 3.85 -9.51 -10.48
CA THR A 71 2.79 -9.78 -9.52
C THR A 71 3.26 -9.36 -8.14
N TYR A 72 2.44 -8.61 -7.44
CA TYR A 72 2.66 -8.29 -6.04
C TYR A 72 1.36 -8.46 -5.27
N THR A 73 1.36 -9.34 -4.31
CA THR A 73 0.19 -9.73 -3.54
C THR A 73 -0.93 -10.21 -4.46
N PHE A 74 -2.05 -9.52 -4.50
CA PHE A 74 -3.19 -9.90 -5.33
C PHE A 74 -3.23 -9.12 -6.64
N LEU A 75 -2.19 -8.35 -6.93
CA LEU A 75 -2.15 -7.49 -8.10
C LEU A 75 -1.23 -8.07 -9.15
N VAL A 76 -1.78 -8.28 -10.35
CA VAL A 76 -1.00 -8.69 -11.50
C VAL A 76 -0.95 -7.48 -12.41
N LEU A 77 0.23 -6.94 -12.61
CA LEU A 77 0.39 -5.65 -13.26
C LEU A 77 1.19 -5.77 -14.55
N ARG A 78 0.60 -5.30 -15.63
CA ARG A 78 1.31 -5.22 -16.90
C ARG A 78 2.22 -4.01 -16.89
N PRO A 79 3.16 -3.89 -17.82
CA PRO A 79 4.03 -2.73 -17.89
C PRO A 79 3.23 -1.44 -17.97
N GLY A 80 3.57 -0.49 -17.11
CA GLY A 80 2.88 0.80 -17.06
C GLY A 80 1.58 0.83 -16.28
N GLU A 81 1.16 -0.31 -15.75
CA GLU A 81 -0.13 -0.41 -15.09
C GLU A 81 -0.03 -0.07 -13.60
N THR A 82 -1.06 0.57 -13.08
CA THR A 82 -1.20 0.82 -11.65
C THR A 82 -2.41 0.04 -11.16
N GLY A 83 -2.22 -0.74 -10.13
CA GLY A 83 -3.30 -1.49 -9.51
C GLY A 83 -3.49 -1.07 -8.07
N ARG A 84 -4.68 -1.33 -7.56
CA ARG A 84 -5.00 -1.05 -6.16
C ARG A 84 -5.83 -2.17 -5.59
N TYR A 85 -5.63 -2.41 -4.30
CA TYR A 85 -6.40 -3.41 -3.59
C TYR A 85 -6.72 -2.89 -2.19
N THR A 86 -8.00 -2.93 -1.82
CA THR A 86 -8.45 -2.51 -0.49
C THR A 86 -8.77 -3.75 0.33
N PHE A 87 -8.19 -3.82 1.52
CA PHE A 87 -8.36 -4.97 2.38
C PHE A 87 -9.71 -4.89 3.09
N GLN A 88 -10.56 -5.86 2.88
CA GLN A 88 -11.93 -5.82 3.37
C GLN A 88 -12.20 -6.74 4.55
N ARG A 89 -11.29 -7.65 4.84
CA ARG A 89 -11.45 -8.60 5.94
C ARG A 89 -10.17 -8.77 6.69
N ALA A 90 -10.30 -8.91 8.01
CA ALA A 90 -9.16 -9.22 8.85
C ALA A 90 -8.74 -10.67 8.62
N GLY A 91 -7.49 -10.96 8.83
CA GLY A 91 -6.96 -12.31 8.70
C GLY A 91 -5.49 -12.29 8.33
N ASN A 92 -4.94 -13.48 8.19
CA ASN A 92 -3.56 -13.66 7.76
C ASN A 92 -3.60 -14.29 6.39
N PHE A 93 -2.90 -13.69 5.45
CA PHE A 93 -2.90 -14.14 4.07
C PHE A 93 -1.48 -14.27 3.56
N THR A 94 -1.29 -15.18 2.62
CA THR A 94 -0.02 -15.31 1.91
C THR A 94 -0.29 -15.10 0.43
N ALA A 95 0.50 -14.27 -0.19
CA ALA A 95 0.33 -13.94 -1.59
C ALA A 95 1.68 -14.00 -2.32
N THR A 96 1.64 -13.87 -3.62
CA THR A 96 2.83 -14.03 -4.45
C THR A 96 3.52 -12.69 -4.70
N CYS A 97 4.83 -12.71 -4.80
CA CYS A 97 5.62 -11.57 -5.21
C CYS A 97 6.67 -12.02 -6.20
N THR A 98 6.73 -11.38 -7.35
CA THR A 98 7.76 -11.69 -8.36
C THR A 98 8.81 -10.59 -8.44
N VAL A 99 8.75 -9.62 -7.53
CA VAL A 99 9.53 -8.39 -7.66
C VAL A 99 10.83 -8.39 -6.88
N SER A 100 10.87 -9.06 -5.75
CA SER A 100 11.98 -8.90 -4.81
C SER A 100 12.84 -10.15 -4.65
N GLY A 101 12.75 -11.09 -5.55
CA GLY A 101 13.56 -12.30 -5.43
C GLY A 101 13.04 -13.31 -4.42
N HIS A 102 11.93 -13.03 -3.77
CA HIS A 102 11.24 -13.99 -2.93
C HIS A 102 9.85 -14.21 -3.51
N THR A 103 9.24 -15.32 -3.16
CA THR A 103 8.00 -15.71 -3.81
C THR A 103 6.76 -15.37 -2.99
N ASP A 104 6.91 -15.14 -1.70
CA ASP A 104 5.75 -14.99 -0.84
C ASP A 104 5.73 -13.66 -0.11
N VAL A 105 4.56 -13.11 0.02
CA VAL A 105 4.30 -11.93 0.84
C VAL A 105 3.32 -12.34 1.91
N THR A 106 3.64 -12.09 3.16
CA THR A 106 2.74 -12.36 4.28
C THR A 106 1.97 -11.10 4.60
N ILE A 107 0.67 -11.21 4.70
CA ILE A 107 -0.19 -10.06 4.95
C ILE A 107 -1.01 -10.31 6.20
N VAL A 108 -0.92 -9.42 7.15
CA VAL A 108 -1.73 -9.46 8.38
C VAL A 108 -2.66 -8.28 8.33
N VAL A 109 -3.96 -8.55 8.30
CA VAL A 109 -5.00 -7.53 8.27
C VAL A 109 -5.73 -7.54 9.60
N THR A 110 -5.73 -6.43 10.28
CA THR A 110 -6.39 -6.32 11.60
C THR A 110 -7.60 -5.34 11.64
#